data_e026e0f411a1683eda38f6aa091edbbb
#
_entry.id   e026e0f411a1683eda38f6aa091edbbb
#
_cell.length_a   1.000
_cell.length_b   1.000
_cell.length_c   1.000
_cell.angle_alpha   90.00
_cell.angle_beta   90.00
_cell.angle_gamma   90.00
#
_symmetry.space_group_name_H-M   'P 1'
#
loop_
_entity.id
_entity.type
_entity.pdbx_description
1 polymer ?
#
loop_
_entity_poly.entity_id
_entity_poly.type
_entity_poly.pdbx_seq_one_letter_code
_entity_poly.pdbx_strand_id
1 'polypeptide(L)'
;MANIKFSKVHKSFGSNKIISDFNLEGKEDEFLVLVGPSGCGKSTLLRMIAGLEKIDEGEIHINDQLINTLHPSKRQTAMVFQSYALYPHMNVYENMSFGLKIEKKSKEEIETKVMHAAKILKIEELLERKPKQLSGGQRQRVAIGRAITRNPKIFLFDEPLSNLDAALRAEMRVEISKLHKQIKTNMIYVTHDQVEAMTCLLYTSPSPRDGLLSRMPSSA
;
A
#
# COMPACT_ATOMS: atom_id res chain seq x y z
N MET A 1 -13.34 10.35 3.70
CA MET A 1 -12.47 9.91 2.59
C MET A 1 -11.19 10.68 2.69
N ALA A 2 -10.10 10.26 2.09
CA ALA A 2 -8.82 10.93 2.31
C ALA A 2 -8.25 11.42 0.98
N ASN A 3 -7.61 12.59 0.96
CA ASN A 3 -6.75 13.04 -0.13
C ASN A 3 -5.29 13.02 0.33
N ILE A 4 -4.35 13.00 -0.61
CA ILE A 4 -2.94 13.12 -0.32
C ILE A 4 -2.34 14.22 -1.18
N LYS A 5 -1.50 15.08 -0.58
CA LYS A 5 -0.86 16.18 -1.28
C LYS A 5 0.63 16.21 -0.96
N PHE A 6 1.42 16.35 -2.00
CA PHE A 6 2.87 16.56 -1.94
C PHE A 6 3.18 17.94 -2.47
N SER A 7 3.97 18.71 -1.74
CA SER A 7 4.37 20.06 -2.10
C SER A 7 5.88 20.18 -2.00
N LYS A 8 6.55 20.33 -3.15
CA LYS A 8 8.00 20.54 -3.27
C LYS A 8 8.83 19.54 -2.45
N VAL A 9 8.46 18.26 -2.51
CA VAL A 9 9.13 17.22 -1.73
C VAL A 9 10.49 16.89 -2.32
N HIS A 10 11.52 16.91 -1.46
CA HIS A 10 12.90 16.58 -1.80
C HIS A 10 13.40 15.46 -0.90
N LYS A 11 14.23 14.56 -1.47
CA LYS A 11 14.91 13.51 -0.73
C LYS A 11 16.26 13.19 -1.36
N SER A 12 17.29 13.16 -0.52
CA SER A 12 18.64 12.76 -0.90
C SER A 12 19.18 11.72 0.07
N PHE A 13 20.09 10.88 -0.40
CA PHE A 13 20.92 10.00 0.41
C PHE A 13 22.38 10.32 0.14
N GLY A 14 23.04 10.96 1.10
CA GLY A 14 24.37 11.56 0.89
C GLY A 14 24.33 12.59 -0.24
N SER A 15 25.19 12.44 -1.24
CA SER A 15 25.23 13.31 -2.42
C SER A 15 24.19 12.97 -3.50
N ASN A 16 23.52 11.83 -3.39
CA ASN A 16 22.57 11.37 -4.42
C ASN A 16 21.17 11.94 -4.19
N LYS A 17 20.74 12.83 -5.07
CA LYS A 17 19.37 13.34 -5.10
C LYS A 17 18.45 12.26 -5.70
N ILE A 18 17.52 11.74 -4.92
CA ILE A 18 16.56 10.68 -5.31
C ILE A 18 15.23 11.28 -5.75
N ILE A 19 14.74 12.26 -5.01
CA ILE A 19 13.48 12.96 -5.31
C ILE A 19 13.78 14.45 -5.28
N SER A 20 13.34 15.17 -6.32
CA SER A 20 13.55 16.61 -6.45
C SER A 20 12.27 17.27 -6.92
N ASP A 21 11.81 18.26 -6.16
CA ASP A 21 10.63 19.08 -6.45
C ASP A 21 9.38 18.25 -6.82
N PHE A 22 9.14 17.17 -6.04
CA PHE A 22 7.99 16.31 -6.30
C PHE A 22 6.71 16.97 -5.81
N ASN A 23 5.81 17.20 -6.74
CA ASN A 23 4.49 17.79 -6.51
C ASN A 23 3.42 16.86 -7.04
N LEU A 24 2.43 16.53 -6.21
CA LEU A 24 1.31 15.69 -6.58
C LEU A 24 0.12 15.99 -5.67
N GLU A 25 -1.06 15.99 -6.22
CA GLU A 25 -2.32 16.03 -5.47
C GLU A 25 -3.19 14.87 -5.89
N GLY A 26 -3.41 13.93 -4.98
CA GLY A 26 -4.29 12.78 -5.15
C GLY A 26 -5.69 13.11 -4.65
N LYS A 27 -6.70 12.74 -5.43
CA LYS A 27 -8.12 12.93 -5.06
C LYS A 27 -8.57 11.85 -4.08
N GLU A 28 -9.75 12.03 -3.52
CA GLU A 28 -10.39 11.00 -2.70
C GLU A 28 -10.70 9.75 -3.52
N ASP A 29 -10.60 8.58 -2.87
CA ASP A 29 -10.86 7.27 -3.47
C ASP A 29 -10.04 6.98 -4.73
N GLU A 30 -8.88 7.61 -4.88
CA GLU A 30 -8.03 7.45 -6.05
C GLU A 30 -7.10 6.25 -5.90
N PHE A 31 -6.97 5.48 -6.97
CA PHE A 31 -5.93 4.46 -7.12
C PHE A 31 -4.75 5.08 -7.90
N LEU A 32 -3.72 5.49 -7.18
CA LEU A 32 -2.55 6.12 -7.75
C LEU A 32 -1.46 5.08 -8.01
N VAL A 33 -0.93 5.01 -9.22
CA VAL A 33 0.21 4.15 -9.52
C VAL A 33 1.45 4.94 -9.87
N LEU A 34 2.53 4.57 -9.21
CA LEU A 34 3.87 5.08 -9.47
C LEU A 34 4.64 4.03 -10.28
N VAL A 35 4.91 4.36 -11.54
CA VAL A 35 5.68 3.50 -12.45
C VAL A 35 7.02 4.12 -12.74
N GLY A 36 8.05 3.30 -12.85
CA GLY A 36 9.37 3.75 -13.24
C GLY A 36 10.44 2.69 -13.00
N PRO A 37 11.66 2.91 -13.49
CA PRO A 37 12.77 1.98 -13.32
C PRO A 37 13.14 1.77 -11.86
N SER A 38 13.82 0.68 -11.56
CA SER A 38 14.33 0.40 -10.22
C SER A 38 15.28 1.53 -9.79
N GLY A 39 15.20 1.93 -8.52
CA GLY A 39 16.07 2.98 -7.95
C GLY A 39 15.64 4.42 -8.21
N CYS A 40 14.54 4.70 -8.93
CA CYS A 40 14.09 6.08 -9.19
C CYS A 40 13.35 6.75 -8.01
N GLY A 41 13.28 6.11 -6.83
CA GLY A 41 12.73 6.73 -5.63
C GLY A 41 11.29 6.35 -5.26
N LYS A 42 10.61 5.45 -6.00
CA LYS A 42 9.21 5.05 -5.74
C LYS A 42 8.99 4.48 -4.32
N SER A 43 9.77 3.48 -3.95
CA SER A 43 9.70 2.89 -2.60
C SER A 43 10.11 3.88 -1.52
N THR A 44 11.04 4.81 -1.83
CA THR A 44 11.40 5.90 -0.92
C THR A 44 10.22 6.82 -0.68
N LEU A 45 9.47 7.18 -1.74
CA LEU A 45 8.26 7.99 -1.61
C LEU A 45 7.21 7.29 -0.74
N LEU A 46 6.95 5.99 -0.97
CA LEU A 46 6.04 5.22 -0.12
C LEU A 46 6.49 5.21 1.35
N ARG A 47 7.79 5.02 1.61
CA ARG A 47 8.35 5.02 2.97
C ARG A 47 8.23 6.39 3.63
N MET A 48 8.37 7.48 2.88
CA MET A 48 8.15 8.83 3.40
C MET A 48 6.68 9.04 3.80
N ILE A 49 5.71 8.55 3.01
CA ILE A 49 4.28 8.60 3.38
C ILE A 49 4.02 7.76 4.63
N ALA A 50 4.57 6.55 4.70
CA ALA A 50 4.43 5.66 5.85
C ALA A 50 5.14 6.19 7.12
N GLY A 51 6.05 7.16 6.99
CA GLY A 51 6.88 7.67 8.08
C GLY A 51 8.06 6.80 8.45
N LEU A 52 8.43 5.89 7.56
CA LEU A 52 9.60 5.01 7.68
C LEU A 52 10.88 5.68 7.16
N GLU A 53 10.72 6.77 6.43
CA GLU A 53 11.80 7.62 5.92
C GLU A 53 11.45 9.08 6.13
N LYS A 54 12.44 9.90 6.46
CA LYS A 54 12.26 11.35 6.66
C LYS A 54 12.33 12.07 5.32
N ILE A 55 11.56 13.13 5.20
CA ILE A 55 11.61 14.09 4.11
C ILE A 55 12.72 15.08 4.44
N ASP A 56 13.50 15.50 3.44
CA ASP A 56 14.54 16.51 3.65
C ASP A 56 13.95 17.92 3.55
N GLU A 57 13.12 18.17 2.51
CA GLU A 57 12.41 19.44 2.30
C GLU A 57 11.01 19.19 1.73
N GLY A 58 10.13 20.18 1.83
CA GLY A 58 8.76 20.11 1.34
C GLY A 58 7.78 19.55 2.35
N GLU A 59 6.58 19.26 1.89
CA GLU A 59 5.46 18.86 2.77
C GLU A 59 4.66 17.71 2.16
N ILE A 60 4.23 16.79 3.02
CA ILE A 60 3.21 15.79 2.69
C ILE A 60 2.02 15.98 3.63
N HIS A 61 0.84 16.12 3.04
CA HIS A 61 -0.42 16.21 3.77
C HIS A 61 -1.32 15.00 3.44
N ILE A 62 -2.00 14.50 4.46
CA ILE A 62 -3.14 13.57 4.32
C ILE A 62 -4.35 14.31 4.83
N ASN A 63 -5.31 14.58 3.95
CA ASN A 63 -6.29 15.62 4.13
C ASN A 63 -5.56 16.96 4.39
N ASP A 64 -6.02 17.76 5.32
CA ASP A 64 -5.35 19.02 5.68
C ASP A 64 -4.26 18.86 6.76
N GLN A 65 -3.93 17.61 7.13
CA GLN A 65 -2.97 17.33 8.18
C GLN A 65 -1.56 17.12 7.61
N LEU A 66 -0.62 17.96 7.99
CA LEU A 66 0.81 17.75 7.74
C LEU A 66 1.30 16.50 8.47
N ILE A 67 1.90 15.55 7.72
CA ILE A 67 2.34 14.28 8.28
C ILE A 67 3.85 14.14 8.42
N ASN A 68 4.64 15.13 8.03
CA ASN A 68 6.11 15.07 8.04
C ASN A 68 6.69 14.61 9.39
N THR A 69 6.19 15.17 10.49
CA THR A 69 6.65 14.91 11.85
C THR A 69 5.83 13.87 12.61
N LEU A 70 4.73 13.40 12.02
CA LEU A 70 3.88 12.40 12.67
C LEU A 70 4.58 11.04 12.76
N HIS A 71 4.49 10.42 13.92
CA HIS A 71 4.92 9.04 14.10
C HIS A 71 4.14 8.10 13.14
N PRO A 72 4.76 7.06 12.56
CA PRO A 72 4.12 6.14 11.61
C PRO A 72 2.75 5.62 12.05
N SER A 73 2.60 5.27 13.33
CA SER A 73 1.33 4.74 13.87
C SER A 73 0.17 5.74 13.85
N LYS A 74 0.45 7.05 13.74
CA LYS A 74 -0.55 8.13 13.74
C LYS A 74 -0.93 8.59 12.33
N ARG A 75 -0.24 8.12 11.29
CA ARG A 75 -0.48 8.55 9.90
C ARG A 75 -1.70 7.90 9.26
N GLN A 76 -2.29 6.91 9.91
CA GLN A 76 -3.45 6.15 9.41
C GLN A 76 -3.20 5.54 8.02
N THR A 77 -1.98 5.11 7.77
CA THR A 77 -1.56 4.40 6.56
C THR A 77 -1.28 2.94 6.88
N ALA A 78 -1.47 2.06 5.90
CA ALA A 78 -1.04 0.67 5.99
C ALA A 78 -0.20 0.30 4.77
N MET A 79 0.94 -0.36 5.00
CA MET A 79 1.88 -0.70 3.95
C MET A 79 1.93 -2.23 3.75
N VAL A 80 1.81 -2.62 2.48
CA VAL A 80 2.02 -4.00 2.01
C VAL A 80 3.37 -4.02 1.32
N PHE A 81 4.30 -4.78 1.88
CA PHE A 81 5.69 -4.87 1.42
C PHE A 81 5.85 -5.93 0.34
N GLN A 82 6.84 -5.78 -0.51
CA GLN A 82 7.24 -6.74 -1.54
C GLN A 82 7.47 -8.15 -0.97
N SER A 83 8.09 -8.28 0.22
CA SER A 83 8.35 -9.54 0.90
C SER A 83 7.14 -10.06 1.72
N TYR A 84 5.97 -9.41 1.61
CA TYR A 84 4.79 -9.63 2.43
C TYR A 84 4.99 -9.32 3.92
N ALA A 85 6.19 -9.41 4.44
CA ALA A 85 6.60 -9.16 5.84
C ALA A 85 5.67 -9.83 6.86
N LEU A 86 5.25 -11.07 6.60
CA LEU A 86 4.45 -11.87 7.54
C LEU A 86 5.33 -12.38 8.68
N TYR A 87 4.76 -12.42 9.88
CA TYR A 87 5.40 -13.01 11.04
C TYR A 87 5.37 -14.55 10.94
N PRO A 88 6.52 -15.22 10.74
CA PRO A 88 6.54 -16.64 10.38
C PRO A 88 6.10 -17.59 11.50
N HIS A 89 6.18 -17.14 12.75
CA HIS A 89 5.78 -17.89 13.94
C HIS A 89 4.28 -17.79 14.26
N MET A 90 3.59 -16.79 13.68
CA MET A 90 2.17 -16.53 13.84
C MET A 90 1.35 -17.21 12.74
N ASN A 91 0.13 -17.68 13.04
CA ASN A 91 -0.82 -18.10 12.03
C ASN A 91 -1.43 -16.88 11.28
N VAL A 92 -2.31 -17.12 10.31
CA VAL A 92 -2.97 -16.08 9.51
C VAL A 92 -3.79 -15.14 10.39
N TYR A 93 -4.63 -15.71 11.29
CA TYR A 93 -5.44 -14.92 12.22
C TYR A 93 -4.57 -14.00 13.08
N GLU A 94 -3.50 -14.53 13.64
CA GLU A 94 -2.56 -13.79 14.48
C GLU A 94 -1.84 -12.67 13.70
N ASN A 95 -1.40 -12.95 12.47
CA ASN A 95 -0.82 -11.95 11.59
C ASN A 95 -1.78 -10.79 11.32
N MET A 96 -3.06 -11.10 11.02
CA MET A 96 -4.08 -10.08 10.72
C MET A 96 -4.50 -9.30 11.97
N SER A 97 -4.57 -9.95 13.12
CA SER A 97 -4.98 -9.34 14.39
C SER A 97 -3.89 -8.55 15.11
N PHE A 98 -2.62 -8.73 14.74
CA PHE A 98 -1.48 -8.21 15.48
C PHE A 98 -1.54 -6.70 15.72
N GLY A 99 -1.83 -5.91 14.69
CA GLY A 99 -1.95 -4.45 14.82
C GLY A 99 -3.06 -4.02 15.78
N LEU A 100 -4.20 -4.71 15.72
CA LEU A 100 -5.35 -4.44 16.61
C LEU A 100 -5.05 -4.80 18.07
N LYS A 101 -4.28 -5.86 18.31
CA LYS A 101 -3.80 -6.23 19.65
C LYS A 101 -2.89 -5.16 20.26
N ILE A 102 -1.97 -4.59 19.43
CA ILE A 102 -1.12 -3.46 19.86
C ILE A 102 -1.98 -2.24 20.19
N GLU A 103 -3.03 -1.98 19.42
CA GLU A 103 -4.00 -0.90 19.67
C GLU A 103 -4.93 -1.19 20.86
N LYS A 104 -4.77 -2.33 21.55
CA LYS A 104 -5.55 -2.78 22.70
C LYS A 104 -7.07 -2.83 22.42
N LYS A 105 -7.46 -3.22 21.21
CA LYS A 105 -8.86 -3.43 20.83
C LYS A 105 -9.46 -4.62 21.57
N SER A 106 -10.80 -4.62 21.76
CA SER A 106 -11.50 -5.75 22.38
C SER A 106 -11.39 -7.02 21.53
N LYS A 107 -11.56 -8.18 22.15
CA LYS A 107 -11.54 -9.49 21.44
C LYS A 107 -12.61 -9.53 20.35
N GLU A 108 -13.82 -9.05 20.66
CA GLU A 108 -14.96 -9.02 19.73
C GLU A 108 -14.67 -8.11 18.53
N GLU A 109 -14.08 -6.93 18.77
CA GLU A 109 -13.70 -6.00 17.68
C GLU A 109 -12.63 -6.63 16.79
N ILE A 110 -11.62 -7.30 17.37
CA ILE A 110 -10.56 -7.98 16.65
C ILE A 110 -11.16 -9.09 15.78
N GLU A 111 -11.99 -9.96 16.36
CA GLU A 111 -12.60 -11.07 15.64
C GLU A 111 -13.46 -10.59 14.48
N THR A 112 -14.33 -9.60 14.73
CA THR A 112 -15.20 -9.00 13.71
C THR A 112 -14.37 -8.44 12.53
N LYS A 113 -13.30 -7.68 12.80
CA LYS A 113 -12.46 -7.09 11.77
C LYS A 113 -11.64 -8.12 10.99
N VAL A 114 -11.10 -9.13 11.69
CA VAL A 114 -10.34 -10.20 11.05
C VAL A 114 -11.24 -11.05 10.16
N MET A 115 -12.42 -11.47 10.65
CA MET A 115 -13.37 -12.25 9.87
C MET A 115 -13.90 -11.47 8.66
N HIS A 116 -14.20 -10.18 8.84
CA HIS A 116 -14.60 -9.33 7.73
C HIS A 116 -13.51 -9.25 6.63
N ALA A 117 -12.27 -9.01 7.01
CA ALA A 117 -11.15 -8.95 6.06
C ALA A 117 -10.88 -10.32 5.42
N ALA A 118 -10.96 -11.41 6.17
CA ALA A 118 -10.80 -12.77 5.67
C ALA A 118 -11.86 -13.10 4.60
N LYS A 119 -13.11 -12.73 4.84
CA LYS A 119 -14.22 -12.91 3.89
C LYS A 119 -14.01 -12.11 2.59
N ILE A 120 -13.59 -10.85 2.68
CA ILE A 120 -13.28 -10.02 1.49
C ILE A 120 -12.23 -10.71 0.63
N LEU A 121 -11.21 -11.30 1.26
CA LEU A 121 -10.05 -11.89 0.59
C LEU A 121 -10.21 -13.38 0.31
N LYS A 122 -11.33 -14.00 0.72
CA LYS A 122 -11.63 -15.44 0.57
C LYS A 122 -10.51 -16.32 1.15
N ILE A 123 -10.13 -16.07 2.41
CA ILE A 123 -9.07 -16.77 3.14
C ILE A 123 -9.53 -17.28 4.51
N GLU A 124 -10.85 -17.40 4.74
CA GLU A 124 -11.42 -17.85 6.02
C GLU A 124 -10.88 -19.23 6.42
N GLU A 125 -10.76 -20.14 5.48
CA GLU A 125 -10.24 -21.51 5.68
C GLU A 125 -8.74 -21.57 5.98
N LEU A 126 -8.02 -20.44 5.82
CA LEU A 126 -6.58 -20.36 6.00
C LEU A 126 -6.18 -19.78 7.36
N LEU A 127 -7.13 -19.32 8.19
CA LEU A 127 -6.88 -18.54 9.40
C LEU A 127 -5.93 -19.23 10.39
N GLU A 128 -5.99 -20.56 10.48
CA GLU A 128 -5.14 -21.33 11.39
C GLU A 128 -3.78 -21.74 10.78
N ARG A 129 -3.58 -21.51 9.47
CA ARG A 129 -2.32 -21.87 8.80
C ARG A 129 -1.20 -20.87 9.11
N LYS A 130 0.03 -21.37 9.12
CA LYS A 130 1.24 -20.54 9.21
C LYS A 130 1.73 -20.13 7.82
N PRO A 131 2.48 -19.02 7.68
CA PRO A 131 2.97 -18.52 6.37
C PRO A 131 3.70 -19.57 5.52
N LYS A 132 4.41 -20.52 6.13
CA LYS A 132 5.11 -21.61 5.43
C LYS A 132 4.17 -22.60 4.73
N GLN A 133 2.91 -22.64 5.12
CA GLN A 133 1.87 -23.54 4.57
C GLN A 133 1.02 -22.88 3.48
N LEU A 134 1.37 -21.65 3.09
CA LEU A 134 0.62 -20.84 2.15
C LEU A 134 1.37 -20.70 0.82
N SER A 135 0.60 -20.64 -0.29
CA SER A 135 1.13 -20.24 -1.60
C SER A 135 1.55 -18.76 -1.62
N GLY A 136 2.23 -18.32 -2.67
CA GLY A 136 2.62 -16.91 -2.85
C GLY A 136 1.41 -15.97 -2.81
N GLY A 137 0.37 -16.25 -3.58
CA GLY A 137 -0.86 -15.46 -3.59
C GLY A 137 -1.62 -15.48 -2.27
N GLN A 138 -1.65 -16.63 -1.58
CA GLN A 138 -2.25 -16.71 -0.24
C GLN A 138 -1.49 -15.84 0.77
N ARG A 139 -0.15 -15.87 0.76
CA ARG A 139 0.67 -14.97 1.61
C ARG A 139 0.38 -13.51 1.31
N GLN A 140 0.22 -13.17 0.04
CA GLN A 140 -0.12 -11.81 -0.35
C GLN A 140 -1.50 -11.39 0.18
N ARG A 141 -2.54 -12.21 -0.01
CA ARG A 141 -3.86 -11.93 0.55
C ARG A 141 -3.81 -11.73 2.06
N VAL A 142 -3.02 -12.52 2.78
CA VAL A 142 -2.82 -12.32 4.23
C VAL A 142 -2.15 -10.98 4.54
N ALA A 143 -1.14 -10.57 3.77
CA ALA A 143 -0.48 -9.26 3.95
C ALA A 143 -1.45 -8.10 3.70
N ILE A 144 -2.31 -8.21 2.68
CA ILE A 144 -3.40 -7.26 2.40
C ILE A 144 -4.43 -7.28 3.54
N GLY A 145 -4.83 -8.46 4.03
CA GLY A 145 -5.75 -8.62 5.14
C GLY A 145 -5.27 -7.93 6.41
N ARG A 146 -3.98 -8.07 6.73
CA ARG A 146 -3.34 -7.35 7.84
C ARG A 146 -3.42 -5.81 7.68
N ALA A 147 -3.41 -5.32 6.46
CA ALA A 147 -3.59 -3.91 6.18
C ALA A 147 -5.06 -3.47 6.32
N ILE A 148 -6.01 -4.26 5.79
CA ILE A 148 -7.46 -4.00 5.86
C ILE A 148 -7.95 -3.91 7.30
N THR A 149 -7.54 -4.84 8.18
CA THR A 149 -7.99 -4.89 9.57
C THR A 149 -7.75 -3.59 10.33
N ARG A 150 -6.73 -2.82 9.94
CA ARG A 150 -6.40 -1.51 10.54
C ARG A 150 -7.30 -0.37 10.05
N ASN A 151 -8.12 -0.60 9.04
CA ASN A 151 -8.97 0.41 8.42
C ASN A 151 -8.21 1.72 8.09
N PRO A 152 -7.14 1.67 7.28
CA PRO A 152 -6.31 2.84 7.01
C PRO A 152 -7.03 3.81 6.09
N LYS A 153 -6.62 5.08 6.13
CA LYS A 153 -7.05 6.10 5.16
C LYS A 153 -6.37 5.96 3.80
N ILE A 154 -5.15 5.41 3.79
CA ILE A 154 -4.36 5.20 2.56
C ILE A 154 -3.67 3.84 2.65
N PHE A 155 -3.84 3.03 1.61
CA PHE A 155 -3.05 1.81 1.39
C PHE A 155 -1.81 2.12 0.56
N LEU A 156 -0.68 1.57 0.97
CA LEU A 156 0.61 1.69 0.28
C LEU A 156 1.07 0.30 -0.16
N PHE A 157 1.24 0.10 -1.47
CA PHE A 157 1.69 -1.16 -2.04
C PHE A 157 3.07 -0.99 -2.67
N ASP A 158 4.09 -1.61 -2.08
CA ASP A 158 5.48 -1.56 -2.55
C ASP A 158 5.80 -2.82 -3.34
N GLU A 159 5.66 -2.78 -4.65
CA GLU A 159 5.86 -3.88 -5.60
C GLU A 159 5.20 -5.21 -5.15
N PRO A 160 3.91 -5.21 -4.80
CA PRO A 160 3.30 -6.33 -4.08
C PRO A 160 3.24 -7.62 -4.89
N LEU A 161 3.33 -7.57 -6.22
CA LEU A 161 3.18 -8.72 -7.11
C LEU A 161 4.49 -9.25 -7.68
N SER A 162 5.62 -8.59 -7.40
CA SER A 162 6.91 -8.92 -8.01
C SER A 162 7.40 -10.36 -7.73
N ASN A 163 6.99 -10.95 -6.61
CA ASN A 163 7.39 -12.30 -6.18
C ASN A 163 6.42 -13.40 -6.65
N LEU A 164 5.48 -13.09 -7.54
CA LEU A 164 4.50 -14.04 -8.07
C LEU A 164 4.82 -14.42 -9.52
N ASP A 165 4.43 -15.62 -9.93
CA ASP A 165 4.45 -16.01 -11.34
C ASP A 165 3.45 -15.18 -12.17
N ALA A 166 3.57 -15.24 -13.50
CA ALA A 166 2.81 -14.39 -14.40
C ALA A 166 1.28 -14.63 -14.31
N ALA A 167 0.84 -15.87 -14.16
CA ALA A 167 -0.57 -16.22 -14.11
C ALA A 167 -1.20 -15.72 -12.80
N LEU A 168 -0.55 -15.99 -11.67
CA LEU A 168 -1.00 -15.54 -10.37
C LEU A 168 -0.94 -14.00 -10.23
N ARG A 169 0.05 -13.37 -10.86
CA ARG A 169 0.15 -11.90 -10.92
C ARG A 169 -1.05 -11.29 -11.65
N ALA A 170 -1.48 -11.89 -12.76
CA ALA A 170 -2.65 -11.44 -13.51
C ALA A 170 -3.94 -11.55 -12.67
N GLU A 171 -4.13 -12.67 -11.97
CA GLU A 171 -5.25 -12.87 -11.04
C GLU A 171 -5.25 -11.82 -9.93
N MET A 172 -4.12 -11.64 -9.24
CA MET A 172 -4.00 -10.72 -8.11
C MET A 172 -4.19 -9.25 -8.49
N ARG A 173 -3.83 -8.84 -9.72
CA ARG A 173 -4.14 -7.48 -10.22
C ARG A 173 -5.64 -7.22 -10.26
N VAL A 174 -6.40 -8.17 -10.79
CA VAL A 174 -7.85 -8.07 -10.84
C VAL A 174 -8.44 -8.02 -9.42
N GLU A 175 -7.90 -8.80 -8.50
CA GLU A 175 -8.36 -8.80 -7.10
C GLU A 175 -8.08 -7.46 -6.40
N ILE A 176 -6.89 -6.89 -6.56
CA ILE A 176 -6.55 -5.58 -5.98
C ILE A 176 -7.46 -4.48 -6.56
N SER A 177 -7.74 -4.51 -7.86
CA SER A 177 -8.68 -3.56 -8.48
C SER A 177 -10.11 -3.70 -7.94
N LYS A 178 -10.60 -4.94 -7.75
CA LYS A 178 -11.90 -5.20 -7.12
C LYS A 178 -11.92 -4.74 -5.66
N LEU A 179 -10.83 -4.98 -4.94
CA LEU A 179 -10.67 -4.56 -3.56
C LEU A 179 -10.76 -3.03 -3.43
N HIS A 180 -10.09 -2.28 -4.32
CA HIS A 180 -10.19 -0.82 -4.33
C HIS A 180 -11.64 -0.35 -4.48
N LYS A 181 -12.38 -0.90 -5.47
CA LYS A 181 -13.79 -0.57 -5.69
C LYS A 181 -14.68 -0.89 -4.49
N GLN A 182 -14.33 -1.93 -3.74
CA GLN A 182 -15.11 -2.37 -2.57
C GLN A 182 -14.82 -1.55 -1.31
N ILE A 183 -13.53 -1.20 -1.08
CA ILE A 183 -13.11 -0.50 0.15
C ILE A 183 -13.28 1.00 0.02
N LYS A 184 -13.23 1.56 -1.21
CA LYS A 184 -13.34 3.00 -1.50
C LYS A 184 -12.36 3.82 -0.63
N THR A 185 -11.09 3.50 -0.74
CA THR A 185 -10.01 4.13 0.04
C THR A 185 -8.82 4.37 -0.89
N ASN A 186 -8.12 5.47 -0.71
CA ASN A 186 -6.95 5.77 -1.52
C ASN A 186 -5.93 4.65 -1.48
N MET A 187 -5.45 4.27 -2.65
CA MET A 187 -4.38 3.30 -2.81
C MET A 187 -3.23 3.91 -3.58
N ILE A 188 -2.00 3.75 -3.09
CA ILE A 188 -0.79 4.13 -3.80
C ILE A 188 -0.01 2.85 -4.07
N TYR A 189 0.17 2.55 -5.35
CA TYR A 189 0.75 1.31 -5.84
C TYR A 189 2.04 1.59 -6.58
N VAL A 190 3.12 0.95 -6.17
CA VAL A 190 4.42 1.04 -6.84
C VAL A 190 4.67 -0.22 -7.65
N THR A 191 5.09 -0.05 -8.89
CA THR A 191 5.54 -1.14 -9.75
C THR A 191 6.64 -0.68 -10.71
N HIS A 192 7.45 -1.60 -11.20
CA HIS A 192 8.35 -1.41 -12.33
C HIS A 192 7.77 -2.01 -13.62
N ASP A 193 6.65 -2.72 -13.55
CA ASP A 193 5.99 -3.38 -14.67
C ASP A 193 4.93 -2.44 -15.29
N GLN A 194 5.18 -2.01 -16.53
CA GLN A 194 4.25 -1.16 -17.27
C GLN A 194 2.92 -1.86 -17.57
N VAL A 195 2.93 -3.19 -17.74
CA VAL A 195 1.72 -3.97 -17.98
C VAL A 195 0.83 -4.00 -16.73
N GLU A 196 1.43 -4.05 -15.54
CA GLU A 196 0.71 -3.89 -14.27
C GLU A 196 0.02 -2.52 -14.20
N ALA A 197 0.74 -1.48 -14.56
CA ALA A 197 0.21 -0.13 -14.58
C ALA A 197 -0.95 0.03 -15.57
N MET A 198 -0.81 -0.49 -16.78
CA MET A 198 -1.81 -0.39 -17.86
C MET A 198 -3.06 -1.24 -17.60
N THR A 199 -2.94 -2.39 -16.95
CA THR A 199 -4.06 -3.30 -16.67
C THR A 199 -4.87 -2.92 -15.42
N CYS A 200 -4.25 -2.26 -14.46
CA CYS A 200 -4.94 -1.77 -13.26
C CYS A 200 -5.40 -0.32 -13.40
N LEU A 201 -4.93 0.43 -14.41
CA LEU A 201 -4.93 1.89 -14.37
C LEU A 201 -4.96 2.55 -15.72
N LEU A 202 -5.63 3.67 -15.80
CA LEU A 202 -5.86 4.42 -17.02
C LEU A 202 -5.31 5.86 -17.05
N TYR A 203 -4.35 6.23 -16.21
CA TYR A 203 -3.76 7.58 -16.30
C TYR A 203 -2.27 7.62 -16.06
N THR A 204 -1.55 8.31 -16.94
CA THR A 204 -0.11 8.56 -16.82
C THR A 204 0.15 10.06 -16.68
N SER A 205 0.96 10.44 -15.71
CA SER A 205 1.54 11.76 -15.58
C SER A 205 3.08 11.62 -15.63
N PRO A 206 3.80 12.46 -16.40
CA PRO A 206 5.26 12.36 -16.48
C PRO A 206 5.90 12.66 -15.12
N SER A 207 6.83 11.81 -14.72
CA SER A 207 7.70 12.04 -13.57
C SER A 207 8.88 12.94 -13.96
N PRO A 208 9.45 13.72 -13.04
CA PRO A 208 10.61 14.60 -13.33
C PRO A 208 11.88 13.87 -13.79
N ARG A 209 11.91 12.53 -13.77
CA ARG A 209 13.03 11.69 -14.22
C ARG A 209 12.54 10.47 -15.01
N ASP A 210 11.88 10.69 -16.13
CA ASP A 210 11.44 9.62 -17.05
C ASP A 210 10.56 8.51 -16.41
N GLY A 211 9.98 8.76 -15.23
CA GLY A 211 8.99 7.90 -14.60
C GLY A 211 7.58 8.35 -14.94
N LEU A 212 6.67 7.41 -15.12
CA LEU A 212 5.26 7.67 -15.41
C LEU A 212 4.42 7.52 -14.14
N LEU A 213 3.62 8.53 -13.83
CA LEU A 213 2.54 8.48 -12.85
C LEU A 213 1.23 8.13 -13.56
N SER A 214 0.55 7.10 -13.12
CA SER A 214 -0.76 6.72 -13.67
C SER A 214 -1.86 6.89 -12.66
N ARG A 215 -2.98 7.49 -13.06
CA ARG A 215 -4.16 7.74 -12.25
C ARG A 215 -5.38 7.02 -12.80
N MET A 216 -6.20 6.42 -11.93
CA MET A 216 -7.55 5.96 -12.26
C MET A 216 -8.61 6.95 -11.77
N PRO A 217 -9.62 7.31 -12.57
CA PRO A 217 -10.79 7.98 -12.06
C PRO A 217 -11.65 7.02 -11.23
N SER A 218 -12.26 7.54 -10.17
CA SER A 218 -13.11 6.79 -9.25
C SER A 218 -14.47 6.39 -9.82
N SER A 219 -14.75 6.68 -11.10
CA SER A 219 -16.05 6.41 -11.74
C SER A 219 -15.88 6.00 -13.20
N ALA A 220 -15.99 4.73 -13.45
CA ALA A 220 -16.51 4.13 -14.68
C ALA A 220 -17.13 2.78 -14.37
#